data_753d453bb59c570cba16a6e7a06f8bca
#
_entry.id   753d453bb59c570cba16a6e7a06f8bca
#
_cell.length_a   1.000
_cell.length_b   1.000
_cell.length_c   1.000
_cell.angle_alpha   90.00
_cell.angle_beta   90.00
_cell.angle_gamma   90.00
#
_symmetry.space_group_name_H-M   'P 1'
#
loop_
_entity.id
_entity.type
_entity.pdbx_description
1 polymer ?
#
loop_
_entity_poly.entity_id
_entity_poly.type
_entity_poly.pdbx_seq_one_letter_code
_entity_poly.pdbx_strand_id
1 'polypeptide(L)'
;MVFEKYAQYYDLLYQDKNYQSETDFILCLLNKYHPECEKILEFGSGSGIHGRLLANAGLKVSGIEISQQMINLGLSSIQRNDKNTNFSCTLGDCTSTFIGDHFEAVISLFHVLSYQTSNEKVIAMLKNAHKQLIPGGIFIFDYWYAPAVWNIGPALRIKRVTNEELAITRIADPECFLRQNLIKVNYQTFIKDLKTNHISEIQETHEMRAFTTEEIGDFANQTGFRLVQSAEWMTGCTPSTETWGIFTILEKI
;
A
#
# COMPACT_ATOMS: atom_id res chain seq x y z
N MET A 1 -6.42 -9.62 -13.58
CA MET A 1 -5.44 -8.77 -12.84
C MET A 1 -6.05 -8.49 -11.47
N VAL A 2 -5.27 -8.37 -10.41
CA VAL A 2 -5.77 -8.00 -9.06
C VAL A 2 -6.35 -6.59 -9.12
N PHE A 3 -7.44 -6.31 -8.40
CA PHE A 3 -8.18 -5.03 -8.37
C PHE A 3 -8.95 -4.62 -9.64
N GLU A 4 -9.24 -5.51 -10.58
CA GLU A 4 -10.02 -5.13 -11.77
C GLU A 4 -11.51 -4.92 -11.47
N LYS A 5 -12.17 -5.94 -10.92
CA LYS A 5 -13.60 -5.87 -10.58
C LYS A 5 -13.84 -5.36 -9.17
N TYR A 6 -12.89 -5.60 -8.29
CA TYR A 6 -12.94 -5.20 -6.88
C TYR A 6 -12.82 -3.68 -6.69
N ALA A 7 -12.14 -2.98 -7.61
CA ALA A 7 -11.91 -1.54 -7.52
C ALA A 7 -13.21 -0.73 -7.29
N GLN A 8 -14.28 -1.06 -7.98
CA GLN A 8 -15.56 -0.30 -7.87
C GLN A 8 -16.20 -0.35 -6.48
N TYR A 9 -15.81 -1.30 -5.61
CA TYR A 9 -16.32 -1.45 -4.24
C TYR A 9 -15.25 -1.18 -3.18
N TYR A 10 -14.05 -0.83 -3.61
CA TYR A 10 -12.89 -0.68 -2.73
C TYR A 10 -13.12 0.40 -1.67
N ASP A 11 -13.53 1.59 -2.08
CA ASP A 11 -13.72 2.70 -1.15
C ASP A 11 -14.83 2.41 -0.12
N LEU A 12 -15.92 1.72 -0.54
CA LEU A 12 -16.98 1.31 0.38
C LEU A 12 -16.49 0.24 1.38
N LEU A 13 -15.69 -0.72 0.91
CA LEU A 13 -15.13 -1.77 1.77
C LEU A 13 -14.11 -1.23 2.77
N TYR A 14 -13.45 -0.12 2.48
CA TYR A 14 -12.44 0.52 3.33
C TYR A 14 -12.87 1.89 3.87
N GLN A 15 -14.19 2.19 3.88
CA GLN A 15 -14.72 3.46 4.38
C GLN A 15 -14.44 3.72 5.88
N ASP A 16 -14.21 2.63 6.64
CA ASP A 16 -13.85 2.66 8.07
C ASP A 16 -12.34 2.82 8.33
N LYS A 17 -11.52 2.84 7.27
CA LYS A 17 -10.07 3.04 7.38
C LYS A 17 -9.74 4.51 7.62
N ASN A 18 -8.95 4.77 8.66
CA ASN A 18 -8.54 6.14 8.99
C ASN A 18 -7.30 6.57 8.18
N TYR A 19 -7.52 6.91 6.91
CA TYR A 19 -6.48 7.39 6.01
C TYR A 19 -5.79 8.67 6.51
N GLN A 20 -6.53 9.55 7.22
CA GLN A 20 -5.95 10.77 7.76
C GLN A 20 -4.88 10.47 8.81
N SER A 21 -5.18 9.58 9.77
CA SER A 21 -4.20 9.20 10.78
C SER A 21 -2.94 8.54 10.19
N GLU A 22 -3.09 7.73 9.13
CA GLU A 22 -1.94 7.17 8.42
C GLU A 22 -1.12 8.26 7.71
N THR A 23 -1.80 9.22 7.09
CA THR A 23 -1.14 10.38 6.46
C THR A 23 -0.39 11.21 7.50
N ASP A 24 -1.01 11.52 8.64
CA ASP A 24 -0.37 12.26 9.73
C ASP A 24 0.87 11.53 10.27
N PHE A 25 0.80 10.20 10.36
CA PHE A 25 1.94 9.39 10.75
C PHE A 25 3.09 9.48 9.73
N ILE A 26 2.80 9.40 8.44
CA ILE A 26 3.79 9.58 7.37
C ILE A 26 4.40 11.00 7.43
N LEU A 27 3.60 12.04 7.61
CA LEU A 27 4.10 13.41 7.77
C LEU A 27 5.03 13.55 8.98
N CYS A 28 4.71 12.89 10.09
CA CYS A 28 5.59 12.85 11.27
C CYS A 28 6.94 12.17 10.95
N LEU A 29 6.93 11.03 10.22
CA LEU A 29 8.15 10.35 9.80
C LEU A 29 8.98 11.20 8.82
N LEU A 30 8.34 11.84 7.85
CA LEU A 30 9.01 12.74 6.91
C LEU A 30 9.66 13.90 7.65
N ASN A 31 8.94 14.57 8.55
CA ASN A 31 9.49 15.67 9.34
C ASN A 31 10.68 15.25 10.22
N LYS A 32 10.70 14.00 10.68
CA LYS A 32 11.80 13.46 11.50
C LYS A 32 13.03 13.08 10.69
N TYR A 33 12.84 12.47 9.52
CA TYR A 33 13.94 11.84 8.76
C TYR A 33 14.35 12.61 7.51
N HIS A 34 13.47 13.45 6.98
CA HIS A 34 13.72 14.31 5.83
C HIS A 34 12.88 15.61 5.92
N PRO A 35 13.17 16.53 6.86
CA PRO A 35 12.33 17.69 7.18
C PRO A 35 12.10 18.66 6.00
N GLU A 36 13.00 18.69 5.03
CA GLU A 36 12.89 19.53 3.83
C GLU A 36 12.18 18.84 2.66
N CYS A 37 11.45 17.73 2.94
CA CYS A 37 10.77 16.96 1.91
C CYS A 37 9.62 17.76 1.29
N GLU A 38 9.66 17.99 -0.01
CA GLU A 38 8.62 18.65 -0.80
C GLU A 38 8.01 17.71 -1.86
N LYS A 39 8.79 16.77 -2.41
CA LYS A 39 8.40 15.90 -3.51
C LYS A 39 8.40 14.44 -3.10
N ILE A 40 7.25 13.81 -3.23
CA ILE A 40 7.05 12.39 -2.88
C ILE A 40 6.59 11.60 -4.08
N LEU A 41 7.12 10.38 -4.20
CA LEU A 41 6.62 9.35 -5.09
C LEU A 41 5.89 8.28 -4.28
N GLU A 42 4.64 7.97 -4.63
CA GLU A 42 3.85 6.93 -4.01
C GLU A 42 3.76 5.69 -4.91
N PHE A 43 4.28 4.55 -4.47
CA PHE A 43 4.17 3.27 -5.14
C PHE A 43 2.89 2.54 -4.71
N GLY A 44 2.08 2.13 -5.68
CA GLY A 44 0.79 1.49 -5.43
C GLY A 44 -0.22 2.47 -4.85
N SER A 45 -0.38 3.65 -5.47
CA SER A 45 -1.22 4.73 -4.93
C SER A 45 -2.72 4.41 -4.88
N GLY A 46 -3.14 3.31 -5.51
CA GLY A 46 -4.54 2.88 -5.50
C GLY A 46 -5.49 3.94 -6.07
N SER A 47 -6.56 4.26 -5.34
CA SER A 47 -7.45 5.37 -5.68
C SER A 47 -6.89 6.76 -5.33
N GLY A 48 -5.65 6.84 -4.83
CA GLY A 48 -4.93 8.08 -4.56
C GLY A 48 -5.37 8.83 -3.30
N ILE A 49 -5.97 8.17 -2.32
CA ILE A 49 -6.45 8.83 -1.09
C ILE A 49 -5.27 9.39 -0.28
N HIS A 50 -4.24 8.59 0.01
CA HIS A 50 -3.05 9.05 0.73
C HIS A 50 -2.34 10.16 -0.06
N GLY A 51 -2.11 9.97 -1.37
CA GLY A 51 -1.46 10.96 -2.21
C GLY A 51 -2.17 12.31 -2.19
N ARG A 52 -3.52 12.34 -2.24
CA ARG A 52 -4.28 13.58 -2.12
C ARG A 52 -4.19 14.20 -0.74
N LEU A 53 -4.24 13.42 0.33
CA LEU A 53 -4.10 13.94 1.69
C LEU A 53 -2.71 14.55 1.92
N LEU A 54 -1.66 13.90 1.44
CA LEU A 54 -0.28 14.44 1.47
C LEU A 54 -0.16 15.72 0.63
N ALA A 55 -0.81 15.75 -0.54
CA ALA A 55 -0.83 16.94 -1.39
C ALA A 55 -1.60 18.11 -0.73
N ASN A 56 -2.68 17.83 0.00
CA ASN A 56 -3.40 18.82 0.80
C ASN A 56 -2.56 19.36 1.97
N ALA A 57 -1.60 18.57 2.47
CA ALA A 57 -0.62 19.01 3.46
C ALA A 57 0.54 19.84 2.86
N GLY A 58 0.52 20.11 1.55
CA GLY A 58 1.46 21.00 0.86
C GLY A 58 2.55 20.31 0.05
N LEU A 59 2.60 18.97 0.02
CA LEU A 59 3.60 18.22 -0.73
C LEU A 59 3.23 18.11 -2.22
N LYS A 60 4.23 17.90 -3.07
CA LYS A 60 4.04 17.49 -4.48
C LYS A 60 4.13 15.97 -4.56
N VAL A 61 3.02 15.32 -4.89
CA VAL A 61 2.92 13.86 -4.87
C VAL A 61 2.68 13.31 -6.27
N SER A 62 3.54 12.39 -6.69
CA SER A 62 3.35 11.59 -7.89
C SER A 62 3.07 10.15 -7.50
N GLY A 63 1.99 9.56 -8.02
CA GLY A 63 1.64 8.15 -7.78
C GLY A 63 2.01 7.27 -8.97
N ILE A 64 2.34 6.01 -8.70
CA ILE A 64 2.38 4.92 -9.67
C ILE A 64 1.36 3.89 -9.23
N GLU A 65 0.43 3.52 -10.10
CA GLU A 65 -0.60 2.52 -9.84
C GLU A 65 -0.73 1.56 -11.04
N ILE A 66 -0.78 0.26 -10.75
CA ILE A 66 -0.83 -0.79 -11.78
C ILE A 66 -2.25 -1.00 -12.34
N SER A 67 -3.28 -0.64 -11.58
CA SER A 67 -4.69 -0.80 -11.93
C SER A 67 -5.29 0.48 -12.51
N GLN A 68 -5.63 0.46 -13.79
CA GLN A 68 -6.36 1.57 -14.42
C GLN A 68 -7.71 1.81 -13.73
N GLN A 69 -8.35 0.75 -13.22
CA GLN A 69 -9.63 0.84 -12.53
C GLN A 69 -9.51 1.60 -11.21
N MET A 70 -8.42 1.39 -10.45
CA MET A 70 -8.15 2.15 -9.23
C MET A 70 -7.89 3.63 -9.55
N ILE A 71 -7.15 3.94 -10.59
CA ILE A 71 -6.95 5.32 -11.06
C ILE A 71 -8.29 5.96 -11.42
N ASN A 72 -9.14 5.26 -12.19
CA ASN A 72 -10.45 5.77 -12.60
C ASN A 72 -11.35 6.00 -11.38
N LEU A 73 -11.33 5.12 -10.38
CA LEU A 73 -12.03 5.30 -9.11
C LEU A 73 -11.58 6.59 -8.43
N GLY A 74 -10.27 6.81 -8.30
CA GLY A 74 -9.71 8.02 -7.73
C GLY A 74 -10.13 9.29 -8.47
N LEU A 75 -10.15 9.26 -9.80
CA LEU A 75 -10.62 10.38 -10.62
C LEU A 75 -12.12 10.67 -10.46
N SER A 76 -12.94 9.63 -10.30
CA SER A 76 -14.39 9.78 -10.10
C SER A 76 -14.75 10.31 -8.72
N SER A 77 -13.93 10.05 -7.70
CA SER A 77 -14.13 10.51 -6.32
C SER A 77 -13.68 11.96 -6.09
N ILE A 78 -12.92 12.55 -7.02
CA ILE A 78 -12.55 13.97 -6.94
C ILE A 78 -13.83 14.82 -7.09
N GLN A 79 -14.20 15.50 -6.00
CA GLN A 79 -15.28 16.46 -6.06
C GLN A 79 -14.89 17.60 -7.01
N ARG A 80 -15.85 18.12 -7.81
CA ARG A 80 -15.62 19.17 -8.83
C ARG A 80 -14.94 20.45 -8.31
N ASN A 81 -14.81 20.61 -7.01
CA ASN A 81 -14.17 21.73 -6.33
C ASN A 81 -12.78 21.41 -5.76
N ASP A 82 -12.28 20.19 -5.88
CA ASP A 82 -10.95 19.83 -5.42
C ASP A 82 -9.91 20.31 -6.45
N LYS A 83 -9.43 21.54 -6.23
CA LYS A 83 -8.45 22.19 -7.12
C LYS A 83 -7.00 21.83 -6.79
N ASN A 84 -6.77 20.83 -5.93
CA ASN A 84 -5.41 20.47 -5.58
C ASN A 84 -4.71 19.78 -6.75
N THR A 85 -3.89 20.53 -7.47
CA THR A 85 -3.09 20.08 -8.62
C THR A 85 -1.78 19.41 -8.19
N ASN A 86 -1.50 19.29 -6.89
CA ASN A 86 -0.24 18.76 -6.38
C ASN A 86 -0.18 17.23 -6.33
N PHE A 87 -1.26 16.52 -6.70
CA PHE A 87 -1.28 15.07 -6.85
C PHE A 87 -1.50 14.68 -8.31
N SER A 88 -0.66 13.77 -8.80
CA SER A 88 -0.83 13.12 -10.11
C SER A 88 -0.59 11.62 -9.97
N CYS A 89 -1.21 10.80 -10.83
CA CYS A 89 -1.02 9.35 -10.83
C CYS A 89 -0.76 8.85 -12.25
N THR A 90 0.26 8.00 -12.40
CA THR A 90 0.67 7.37 -13.64
C THR A 90 0.35 5.87 -13.60
N LEU A 91 -0.27 5.35 -14.66
CA LEU A 91 -0.43 3.91 -14.83
C LEU A 91 0.95 3.26 -15.01
N GLY A 92 1.28 2.30 -14.14
CA GLY A 92 2.59 1.65 -14.20
C GLY A 92 2.81 0.64 -13.07
N ASP A 93 3.92 -0.06 -13.17
CA ASP A 93 4.38 -1.03 -12.19
C ASP A 93 5.50 -0.41 -11.34
N CYS A 94 5.35 -0.45 -10.00
CA CYS A 94 6.33 0.08 -9.04
C CYS A 94 7.71 -0.61 -9.15
N THR A 95 7.81 -1.77 -9.78
CA THR A 95 9.08 -2.49 -10.00
C THR A 95 9.87 -1.98 -11.20
N SER A 96 9.25 -1.19 -12.11
CA SER A 96 9.87 -0.84 -13.40
C SER A 96 9.56 0.58 -13.90
N THR A 97 8.42 1.15 -13.53
CA THR A 97 8.02 2.46 -14.06
C THR A 97 8.87 3.58 -13.45
N PHE A 98 9.48 4.38 -14.33
CA PHE A 98 10.29 5.54 -13.97
C PHE A 98 9.58 6.82 -14.37
N ILE A 99 9.37 7.72 -13.42
CA ILE A 99 8.65 9.00 -13.65
C ILE A 99 9.56 10.06 -14.26
N GLY A 100 10.87 9.95 -14.09
CA GLY A 100 11.85 10.88 -14.62
C GLY A 100 12.25 12.02 -13.68
N ASP A 101 11.59 12.17 -12.55
CA ASP A 101 11.93 13.14 -11.51
C ASP A 101 12.76 12.52 -10.39
N HIS A 102 13.44 13.39 -9.60
CA HIS A 102 14.13 13.00 -8.39
C HIS A 102 13.30 13.42 -7.18
N PHE A 103 12.99 12.45 -6.31
CA PHE A 103 12.15 12.62 -5.14
C PHE A 103 12.99 12.61 -3.87
N GLU A 104 12.56 13.37 -2.86
CA GLU A 104 13.14 13.34 -1.52
C GLU A 104 12.66 12.12 -0.74
N ALA A 105 11.44 11.68 -1.01
CA ALA A 105 10.91 10.46 -0.42
C ALA A 105 10.15 9.61 -1.45
N VAL A 106 10.26 8.29 -1.30
CA VAL A 106 9.32 7.32 -1.87
C VAL A 106 8.50 6.76 -0.72
N ILE A 107 7.20 6.58 -0.91
CA ILE A 107 6.33 5.88 0.04
C ILE A 107 5.63 4.72 -0.64
N SER A 108 5.29 3.68 0.12
CA SER A 108 4.51 2.55 -0.39
C SER A 108 3.67 1.97 0.74
N LEU A 109 2.37 2.28 0.74
CA LEU A 109 1.49 2.09 1.88
C LEU A 109 0.43 1.03 1.60
N PHE A 110 -0.10 0.45 2.68
CA PHE A 110 -1.12 -0.58 2.64
C PHE A 110 -0.61 -1.90 2.04
N HIS A 111 0.61 -2.28 2.49
CA HIS A 111 1.24 -3.57 2.22
C HIS A 111 1.56 -3.86 0.75
N VAL A 112 1.80 -2.83 -0.07
CA VAL A 112 2.16 -2.99 -1.48
C VAL A 112 3.42 -3.84 -1.66
N LEU A 113 4.39 -3.71 -0.74
CA LEU A 113 5.59 -4.57 -0.74
C LEU A 113 5.21 -6.05 -0.62
N SER A 114 4.19 -6.38 0.18
CA SER A 114 3.76 -7.78 0.37
C SER A 114 3.22 -8.44 -0.92
N TYR A 115 2.83 -7.66 -1.92
CA TYR A 115 2.50 -8.18 -3.26
C TYR A 115 3.73 -8.56 -4.09
N GLN A 116 4.94 -8.20 -3.64
CA GLN A 116 6.19 -8.61 -4.28
C GLN A 116 6.59 -10.01 -3.77
N THR A 117 5.97 -11.04 -4.35
CA THR A 117 6.05 -12.43 -3.85
C THR A 117 7.37 -13.13 -4.14
N SER A 118 8.25 -12.58 -4.99
CA SER A 118 9.59 -13.11 -5.27
C SER A 118 10.70 -12.14 -4.93
N ASN A 119 11.90 -12.64 -4.66
CA ASN A 119 13.09 -11.82 -4.36
C ASN A 119 13.39 -10.85 -5.50
N GLU A 120 13.26 -11.30 -6.74
CA GLU A 120 13.52 -10.49 -7.94
C GLU A 120 12.60 -9.28 -8.00
N LYS A 121 11.31 -9.45 -7.66
CA LYS A 121 10.33 -8.36 -7.63
C LYS A 121 10.62 -7.37 -6.50
N VAL A 122 10.96 -7.88 -5.30
CA VAL A 122 11.36 -7.02 -4.17
C VAL A 122 12.59 -6.19 -4.56
N ILE A 123 13.64 -6.83 -5.06
CA ILE A 123 14.87 -6.16 -5.51
C ILE A 123 14.57 -5.15 -6.62
N ALA A 124 13.70 -5.48 -7.57
CA ALA A 124 13.32 -4.57 -8.65
C ALA A 124 12.57 -3.34 -8.11
N MET A 125 11.64 -3.50 -7.17
CA MET A 125 10.92 -2.40 -6.53
C MET A 125 11.89 -1.49 -5.75
N LEU A 126 12.80 -2.06 -4.95
CA LEU A 126 13.79 -1.27 -4.21
C LEU A 126 14.75 -0.54 -5.16
N LYS A 127 15.26 -1.20 -6.21
CA LYS A 127 16.12 -0.57 -7.22
C LYS A 127 15.38 0.57 -7.95
N ASN A 128 14.10 0.41 -8.24
CA ASN A 128 13.31 1.46 -8.87
C ASN A 128 13.13 2.66 -7.91
N ALA A 129 12.84 2.41 -6.63
CA ALA A 129 12.80 3.48 -5.62
C ALA A 129 14.16 4.19 -5.50
N HIS A 130 15.25 3.42 -5.40
CA HIS A 130 16.60 3.97 -5.34
C HIS A 130 16.93 4.87 -6.55
N LYS A 131 16.57 4.45 -7.76
CA LYS A 131 16.80 5.19 -8.99
C LYS A 131 16.09 6.55 -9.00
N GLN A 132 14.89 6.63 -8.41
CA GLN A 132 14.04 7.83 -8.42
C GLN A 132 14.32 8.77 -7.24
N LEU A 133 14.98 8.30 -6.18
CA LEU A 133 15.37 9.11 -5.03
C LEU A 133 16.62 9.94 -5.30
N ILE A 134 16.68 11.13 -4.69
CA ILE A 134 17.94 11.89 -4.55
C ILE A 134 18.90 11.16 -3.59
N PRO A 135 20.23 11.45 -3.60
CA PRO A 135 21.13 10.97 -2.55
C PRO A 135 20.65 11.43 -1.16
N GLY A 136 20.65 10.52 -0.19
CA GLY A 136 20.09 10.76 1.15
C GLY A 136 18.56 10.76 1.23
N GLY A 137 17.86 10.60 0.09
CA GLY A 137 16.41 10.44 0.08
C GLY A 137 15.96 9.13 0.73
N ILE A 138 14.72 9.08 1.21
CA ILE A 138 14.21 7.97 2.02
C ILE A 138 13.11 7.19 1.32
N PHE A 139 13.05 5.88 1.59
CA PHE A 139 11.94 5.02 1.18
C PHE A 139 11.20 4.49 2.41
N ILE A 140 9.93 4.86 2.58
CA ILE A 140 9.06 4.43 3.68
C ILE A 140 8.02 3.47 3.13
N PHE A 141 7.91 2.28 3.70
CA PHE A 141 6.90 1.29 3.29
C PHE A 141 6.46 0.43 4.47
N ASP A 142 5.24 -0.10 4.38
CA ASP A 142 4.71 -1.07 5.32
C ASP A 142 4.56 -2.46 4.67
N TYR A 143 4.55 -3.49 5.50
CA TYR A 143 4.42 -4.88 5.06
C TYR A 143 3.96 -5.81 6.18
N TRP A 144 3.56 -7.01 5.82
CA TRP A 144 3.20 -8.06 6.76
C TRP A 144 4.45 -8.65 7.40
N TYR A 145 4.49 -8.61 8.74
CA TYR A 145 5.62 -9.07 9.53
C TYR A 145 5.55 -10.57 9.77
N ALA A 146 6.48 -11.33 9.19
CA ALA A 146 6.45 -12.78 9.18
C ALA A 146 6.36 -13.41 10.59
N PRO A 147 7.12 -12.95 11.63
CA PRO A 147 6.99 -13.53 12.96
C PRO A 147 5.57 -13.47 13.52
N ALA A 148 4.83 -12.38 13.32
CA ALA A 148 3.45 -12.26 13.80
C ALA A 148 2.47 -13.03 12.90
N VAL A 149 2.64 -12.96 11.59
CA VAL A 149 1.80 -13.67 10.62
C VAL A 149 1.79 -15.18 10.91
N TRP A 150 2.95 -15.76 11.23
CA TRP A 150 3.06 -17.18 11.51
C TRP A 150 2.73 -17.56 12.95
N ASN A 151 2.83 -16.62 13.89
CA ASN A 151 2.42 -16.85 15.28
C ASN A 151 0.89 -16.76 15.45
N ILE A 152 0.27 -15.72 14.92
CA ILE A 152 -1.18 -15.48 15.04
C ILE A 152 -1.96 -16.37 14.06
N GLY A 153 -1.44 -16.54 12.85
CA GLY A 153 -2.10 -17.18 11.71
C GLY A 153 -3.20 -16.31 11.07
N PRO A 154 -3.21 -16.22 9.74
CA PRO A 154 -4.32 -15.59 9.05
C PRO A 154 -5.60 -16.42 9.25
N ALA A 155 -6.72 -15.75 9.54
CA ALA A 155 -8.01 -16.38 9.78
C ALA A 155 -9.04 -15.98 8.72
N LEU A 156 -10.02 -16.86 8.48
CA LEU A 156 -11.18 -16.51 7.67
C LEU A 156 -11.89 -15.29 8.26
N ARG A 157 -12.13 -14.28 7.44
CA ARG A 157 -12.79 -13.04 7.83
C ARG A 157 -13.98 -12.74 6.93
N ILE A 158 -15.07 -12.29 7.54
CA ILE A 158 -16.26 -11.83 6.83
C ILE A 158 -16.45 -10.35 7.15
N LYS A 159 -16.45 -9.51 6.11
CA LYS A 159 -16.78 -8.09 6.22
C LYS A 159 -18.11 -7.83 5.53
N ARG A 160 -19.00 -7.09 6.21
CA ARG A 160 -20.27 -6.64 5.66
C ARG A 160 -20.33 -5.12 5.71
N VAL A 161 -20.67 -4.51 4.59
CA VAL A 161 -20.88 -3.07 4.46
C VAL A 161 -22.14 -2.80 3.67
N THR A 162 -22.83 -1.73 3.98
CA THR A 162 -24.08 -1.35 3.31
C THR A 162 -24.13 0.17 3.19
N ASN A 163 -24.59 0.65 2.05
CA ASN A 163 -24.99 2.04 1.84
C ASN A 163 -26.43 2.10 1.30
N GLU A 164 -26.89 3.23 0.78
CA GLU A 164 -28.25 3.39 0.26
C GLU A 164 -28.56 2.56 -0.99
N GLU A 165 -27.51 2.11 -1.73
CA GLU A 165 -27.67 1.42 -3.01
C GLU A 165 -27.25 -0.04 -2.96
N LEU A 166 -26.22 -0.37 -2.16
CA LEU A 166 -25.55 -1.66 -2.17
C LEU A 166 -25.41 -2.27 -0.78
N ALA A 167 -25.57 -3.59 -0.69
CA ALA A 167 -25.14 -4.39 0.45
C ALA A 167 -24.06 -5.37 -0.01
N ILE A 168 -22.88 -5.31 0.60
CA ILE A 168 -21.70 -6.09 0.21
C ILE A 168 -21.32 -7.02 1.35
N THR A 169 -21.10 -8.30 1.02
CA THR A 169 -20.49 -9.27 1.91
C THR A 169 -19.23 -9.81 1.25
N ARG A 170 -18.08 -9.54 1.87
CA ARG A 170 -16.80 -10.09 1.44
C ARG A 170 -16.34 -11.16 2.42
N ILE A 171 -16.02 -12.32 1.89
CA ILE A 171 -15.35 -13.42 2.59
C ILE A 171 -13.89 -13.37 2.16
N ALA A 172 -12.98 -13.36 3.11
CA ALA A 172 -11.54 -13.48 2.91
C ALA A 172 -11.08 -14.81 3.51
N ASP A 173 -10.74 -15.76 2.65
CA ASP A 173 -10.33 -17.11 3.03
C ASP A 173 -8.84 -17.32 2.73
N PRO A 174 -7.96 -17.35 3.74
CA PRO A 174 -6.53 -17.45 3.55
C PRO A 174 -6.04 -18.91 3.45
N GLU A 175 -5.16 -19.16 2.51
CA GLU A 175 -4.32 -20.35 2.41
C GLU A 175 -2.86 -20.01 2.72
N CYS A 176 -2.22 -20.76 3.61
CA CYS A 176 -0.88 -20.47 4.11
C CYS A 176 0.17 -21.41 3.51
N PHE A 177 1.24 -20.84 2.94
CA PHE A 177 2.37 -21.54 2.36
C PHE A 177 3.66 -21.17 3.12
N LEU A 178 3.83 -21.75 4.31
CA LEU A 178 4.88 -21.38 5.27
C LEU A 178 6.28 -21.41 4.66
N ARG A 179 6.60 -22.41 3.85
CA ARG A 179 7.96 -22.53 3.26
C ARG A 179 8.32 -21.41 2.29
N GLN A 180 7.32 -20.72 1.74
CA GLN A 180 7.48 -19.62 0.80
C GLN A 180 7.23 -18.24 1.46
N ASN A 181 6.92 -18.20 2.76
CA ASN A 181 6.39 -17.00 3.44
C ASN A 181 5.21 -16.37 2.70
N LEU A 182 4.37 -17.19 2.07
CA LEU A 182 3.30 -16.75 1.20
C LEU A 182 1.93 -17.08 1.79
N ILE A 183 1.02 -16.14 1.70
CA ILE A 183 -0.40 -16.29 2.01
C ILE A 183 -1.20 -15.95 0.74
N LYS A 184 -2.07 -16.87 0.32
CA LYS A 184 -3.08 -16.62 -0.71
C LYS A 184 -4.38 -16.27 -0.01
N VAL A 185 -4.85 -15.05 -0.19
CA VAL A 185 -6.15 -14.63 0.33
C VAL A 185 -7.17 -14.73 -0.79
N ASN A 186 -8.06 -15.72 -0.72
CA ASN A 186 -9.14 -15.91 -1.67
C ASN A 186 -10.32 -15.04 -1.23
N TYR A 187 -10.61 -13.98 -1.99
CA TYR A 187 -11.76 -13.12 -1.76
C TYR A 187 -12.96 -13.61 -2.57
N GLN A 188 -14.07 -13.84 -1.88
CA GLN A 188 -15.38 -14.03 -2.48
C GLN A 188 -16.27 -12.87 -2.01
N THR A 189 -16.75 -12.06 -2.94
CA THR A 189 -17.50 -10.85 -2.66
C THR A 189 -18.85 -10.92 -3.33
N PHE A 190 -19.90 -10.92 -2.50
CA PHE A 190 -21.30 -10.85 -2.93
C PHE A 190 -21.77 -9.40 -2.86
N ILE A 191 -22.31 -8.89 -3.95
CA ILE A 191 -22.80 -7.52 -4.06
C ILE A 191 -24.28 -7.58 -4.40
N LYS A 192 -25.13 -7.12 -3.49
CA LYS A 192 -26.57 -6.99 -3.67
C LYS A 192 -26.91 -5.54 -3.98
N ASP A 193 -27.50 -5.30 -5.15
CA ASP A 193 -28.16 -4.03 -5.48
C ASP A 193 -29.49 -3.97 -4.72
N LEU A 194 -29.68 -2.96 -3.88
CA LEU A 194 -30.84 -2.83 -3.00
C LEU A 194 -32.11 -2.34 -3.75
N LYS A 195 -31.95 -1.72 -4.94
CA LYS A 195 -33.07 -1.26 -5.77
C LYS A 195 -33.66 -2.41 -6.59
N THR A 196 -32.80 -3.22 -7.18
CA THR A 196 -33.21 -4.32 -8.09
C THR A 196 -33.27 -5.69 -7.40
N ASN A 197 -32.71 -5.83 -6.21
CA ASN A 197 -32.44 -7.10 -5.52
C ASN A 197 -31.52 -8.06 -6.28
N HIS A 198 -30.87 -7.61 -7.35
CA HIS A 198 -29.90 -8.43 -8.08
C HIS A 198 -28.65 -8.68 -7.21
N ILE A 199 -28.14 -9.91 -7.24
CA ILE A 199 -26.90 -10.30 -6.55
C ILE A 199 -25.87 -10.67 -7.60
N SER A 200 -24.72 -10.06 -7.55
CA SER A 200 -23.53 -10.43 -8.33
C SER A 200 -22.41 -10.94 -7.41
N GLU A 201 -21.53 -11.75 -7.95
CA GLU A 201 -20.39 -12.33 -7.26
C GLU A 201 -19.10 -11.98 -7.98
N ILE A 202 -18.07 -11.65 -7.20
CA ILE A 202 -16.70 -11.40 -7.67
C ILE A 202 -15.78 -12.33 -6.87
N GLN A 203 -14.84 -12.95 -7.57
CA GLN A 203 -13.77 -13.73 -6.96
C GLN A 203 -12.42 -13.17 -7.40
N GLU A 204 -11.53 -12.92 -6.43
CA GLU A 204 -10.14 -12.52 -6.64
C GLU A 204 -9.24 -13.24 -5.64
N THR A 205 -8.02 -13.57 -6.08
CA THR A 205 -6.98 -14.13 -5.20
C THR A 205 -5.82 -13.15 -5.10
N HIS A 206 -5.46 -12.81 -3.87
CA HIS A 206 -4.33 -11.94 -3.57
C HIS A 206 -3.22 -12.77 -2.95
N GLU A 207 -2.09 -12.83 -3.62
CA GLU A 207 -0.89 -13.47 -3.09
C GLU A 207 -0.06 -12.44 -2.33
N MET A 208 0.15 -12.69 -1.05
CA MET A 208 0.85 -11.78 -0.13
C MET A 208 2.02 -12.51 0.50
N ARG A 209 3.21 -11.89 0.46
CA ARG A 209 4.40 -12.38 1.16
C ARG A 209 4.57 -11.65 2.48
N ALA A 210 4.86 -12.41 3.53
CA ALA A 210 5.32 -11.85 4.80
C ALA A 210 6.86 -11.81 4.82
N PHE A 211 7.42 -10.79 5.49
CA PHE A 211 8.86 -10.57 5.56
C PHE A 211 9.34 -10.44 6.99
N THR A 212 10.59 -10.83 7.25
CA THR A 212 11.31 -10.44 8.46
C THR A 212 12.05 -9.11 8.25
N THR A 213 12.43 -8.46 9.33
CA THR A 213 13.27 -7.25 9.27
C THR A 213 14.65 -7.52 8.70
N GLU A 214 15.19 -8.71 8.96
CA GLU A 214 16.48 -9.18 8.47
C GLU A 214 16.47 -9.35 6.95
N GLU A 215 15.43 -9.99 6.39
CA GLU A 215 15.26 -10.10 4.93
C GLU A 215 15.22 -8.72 4.27
N ILE A 216 14.47 -7.78 4.86
CA ILE A 216 14.40 -6.40 4.33
C ILE A 216 15.75 -5.70 4.41
N GLY A 217 16.50 -5.90 5.50
CA GLY A 217 17.88 -5.40 5.64
C GLY A 217 18.83 -5.93 4.57
N ASP A 218 18.73 -7.23 4.26
CA ASP A 218 19.53 -7.87 3.21
C ASP A 218 19.18 -7.31 1.82
N PHE A 219 17.89 -7.14 1.51
CA PHE A 219 17.47 -6.51 0.25
C PHE A 219 17.90 -5.04 0.16
N ALA A 220 17.81 -4.30 1.27
CA ALA A 220 18.27 -2.92 1.33
C ALA A 220 19.76 -2.80 0.98
N ASN A 221 20.61 -3.61 1.62
CA ASN A 221 22.04 -3.64 1.36
C ASN A 221 22.37 -3.99 -0.10
N GLN A 222 21.64 -4.95 -0.70
CA GLN A 222 21.83 -5.36 -2.10
C GLN A 222 21.41 -4.27 -3.11
N THR A 223 20.64 -3.28 -2.69
CA THR A 223 20.05 -2.29 -3.59
C THR A 223 20.52 -0.86 -3.33
N GLY A 224 21.57 -0.68 -2.50
CA GLY A 224 22.19 0.63 -2.24
C GLY A 224 21.43 1.45 -1.19
N PHE A 225 20.71 0.78 -0.29
CA PHE A 225 20.04 1.42 0.83
C PHE A 225 20.68 1.04 2.16
N ARG A 226 20.58 1.95 3.12
CA ARG A 226 20.80 1.71 4.54
C ARG A 226 19.45 1.61 5.26
N LEU A 227 19.25 0.55 6.05
CA LEU A 227 18.08 0.46 6.93
C LEU A 227 18.25 1.45 8.09
N VAL A 228 17.30 2.38 8.24
CA VAL A 228 17.28 3.41 9.28
C VAL A 228 16.42 2.98 10.47
N GLN A 229 15.22 2.49 10.20
CA GLN A 229 14.29 2.04 11.24
C GLN A 229 13.35 0.97 10.68
N SER A 230 13.02 -0.02 11.53
CA SER A 230 11.84 -0.89 11.37
C SER A 230 11.08 -0.90 12.69
N ALA A 231 9.76 -0.67 12.65
CA ALA A 231 8.93 -0.57 13.85
C ALA A 231 7.47 -0.91 13.55
N GLU A 232 6.67 -1.13 14.57
CA GLU A 232 5.24 -1.37 14.45
C GLU A 232 4.54 -0.20 13.76
N TRP A 233 3.69 -0.51 12.79
CA TRP A 233 2.90 0.47 12.06
C TRP A 233 2.03 1.31 13.00
N MET A 234 1.97 2.60 12.80
CA MET A 234 1.24 3.62 13.56
C MET A 234 1.73 3.90 14.99
N THR A 235 2.44 3.00 15.65
CA THR A 235 2.88 3.21 17.04
C THR A 235 4.37 3.55 17.14
N GLY A 236 5.18 3.05 16.19
CA GLY A 236 6.65 3.16 16.26
C GLY A 236 7.30 2.30 17.33
N CYS A 237 6.55 1.42 18.00
CA CYS A 237 7.07 0.49 19.02
C CYS A 237 7.93 -0.61 18.38
N THR A 238 8.73 -1.27 19.20
CA THR A 238 9.48 -2.46 18.78
C THR A 238 8.52 -3.58 18.36
N PRO A 239 8.66 -4.17 17.18
CA PRO A 239 7.80 -5.25 16.72
C PRO A 239 7.88 -6.49 17.62
N SER A 240 6.74 -7.16 17.80
CA SER A 240 6.61 -8.43 18.51
C SER A 240 5.96 -9.48 17.63
N THR A 241 5.82 -10.70 18.15
CA THR A 241 5.08 -11.79 17.47
C THR A 241 3.57 -11.53 17.39
N GLU A 242 3.08 -10.40 17.89
CA GLU A 242 1.69 -9.96 17.79
C GLU A 242 1.52 -8.75 16.85
N THR A 243 2.63 -8.15 16.41
CA THR A 243 2.66 -6.99 15.51
C THR A 243 2.48 -7.41 14.06
N TRP A 244 1.25 -7.40 13.54
CA TRP A 244 0.94 -7.87 12.17
C TRP A 244 1.59 -7.03 11.07
N GLY A 245 1.50 -5.71 11.19
CA GLY A 245 2.04 -4.76 10.22
C GLY A 245 3.18 -3.94 10.83
N ILE A 246 4.29 -3.85 10.12
CA ILE A 246 5.40 -2.97 10.47
C ILE A 246 5.75 -2.06 9.31
N PHE A 247 6.37 -0.92 9.62
CA PHE A 247 6.97 -0.07 8.61
C PHE A 247 8.49 -0.13 8.68
N THR A 248 9.11 0.13 7.55
CA THR A 248 10.56 0.28 7.43
C THR A 248 10.90 1.58 6.71
N ILE A 249 11.95 2.23 7.16
CA ILE A 249 12.58 3.40 6.53
C ILE A 249 13.95 2.97 6.03
N LEU A 250 14.16 3.11 4.75
CA LEU A 250 15.45 2.96 4.08
C LEU A 250 15.96 4.32 3.62
N GLU A 251 17.26 4.55 3.70
CA GLU A 251 17.93 5.75 3.18
C GLU A 251 18.86 5.37 2.03
N LYS A 252 18.77 6.11 0.94
CA LYS A 252 19.65 5.95 -0.23
C LYS A 252 21.08 6.40 0.11
N ILE A 253 22.06 5.50 -0.04
CA ILE A 253 23.49 5.75 0.17
C ILE A 253 24.24 5.86 -1.16
#